data_1ba57b969dbc560d9d9618566a38e924
#
_entry.id   1ba57b969dbc560d9d9618566a38e924
#
_cell.length_a   1.000
_cell.length_b   1.000
_cell.length_c   1.000
_cell.angle_alpha   90.00
_cell.angle_beta   90.00
_cell.angle_gamma   90.00
#
_symmetry.space_group_name_H-M   'P 1'
#
loop_
_entity.id
_entity.type
_entity.pdbx_description
1 polymer ?
#
loop_
_entity_poly.entity_id
_entity_poly.type
_entity_poly.pdbx_seq_one_letter_code
_entity_poly.pdbx_strand_id
1 'polypeptide(L)'
;VIIDFHTHIWNTQLEKVDEFVAGLDEGGVDMAVVAPIAPYMSNADVARHVEKYPDRIIGFASVVPFSETTGIPRLDPADELRHAVEEMGLKGLKIHPLIQGFKMNDPGLAPLMHAAAELEIPVLFHTGPNLGRAGRTSNALIEMVEDLALMCPDTIIVAGHADPLSVAGYIAASNPNVYLETSISWPHRHEVIPKLAAQTIRTAGADKILYGTDYSIGRVHRIHSMNQLLDESDLTAEDRVKIESENAKRLLKL
;
A
#
# COMPACT_ATOMS: atom_id res chain seq x y z
N VAL A 1 19.02 3.59 1.33
CA VAL A 1 18.11 2.57 0.77
C VAL A 1 16.71 3.12 0.78
N ILE A 2 16.03 3.11 -0.37
CA ILE A 2 14.64 3.50 -0.52
C ILE A 2 13.82 2.28 -0.91
N ILE A 3 12.76 1.97 -0.13
CA ILE A 3 11.80 0.91 -0.41
C ILE A 3 10.45 1.55 -0.70
N ASP A 4 10.02 1.49 -1.96
CA ASP A 4 8.70 1.99 -2.36
C ASP A 4 7.63 0.96 -1.98
N PHE A 5 6.80 1.31 -0.99
CA PHE A 5 5.80 0.40 -0.43
C PHE A 5 4.53 0.28 -1.29
N HIS A 6 4.40 1.08 -2.36
CA HIS A 6 3.20 1.09 -3.19
C HIS A 6 3.51 1.36 -4.66
N THR A 7 3.58 0.30 -5.44
CA THR A 7 3.77 0.38 -6.89
C THR A 7 2.90 -0.64 -7.62
N HIS A 8 2.77 -0.49 -8.94
CA HIS A 8 1.97 -1.37 -9.77
C HIS A 8 2.68 -1.75 -11.08
N ILE A 9 2.60 -3.03 -11.45
CA ILE A 9 2.89 -3.51 -12.79
C ILE A 9 1.57 -4.01 -13.39
N TRP A 10 1.00 -3.25 -14.33
CA TRP A 10 -0.29 -3.56 -14.97
C TRP A 10 -0.15 -4.52 -16.17
N ASN A 11 0.93 -5.26 -16.24
CA ASN A 11 1.24 -6.12 -17.37
C ASN A 11 1.76 -7.49 -16.90
N THR A 12 1.27 -8.54 -17.51
CA THR A 12 1.69 -9.92 -17.24
C THR A 12 2.92 -10.35 -18.05
N GLN A 13 3.38 -9.53 -19.01
CA GLN A 13 4.56 -9.80 -19.83
C GLN A 13 5.84 -9.51 -19.04
N LEU A 14 6.70 -10.51 -18.93
CA LEU A 14 7.94 -10.41 -18.14
C LEU A 14 8.94 -9.36 -18.69
N GLU A 15 8.88 -9.02 -19.99
CA GLU A 15 9.69 -7.96 -20.58
C GLU A 15 9.35 -6.58 -20.01
N LYS A 16 8.10 -6.39 -19.59
CA LYS A 16 7.66 -5.14 -18.95
C LYS A 16 8.21 -4.97 -17.54
N VAL A 17 8.63 -6.03 -16.90
CA VAL A 17 9.29 -5.96 -15.58
C VAL A 17 10.67 -5.29 -15.71
N ASP A 18 11.38 -5.47 -16.85
CA ASP A 18 12.65 -4.81 -17.09
C ASP A 18 12.46 -3.28 -17.20
N GLU A 19 11.40 -2.84 -17.88
CA GLU A 19 11.04 -1.41 -17.97
C GLU A 19 10.66 -0.84 -16.58
N PHE A 20 9.98 -1.64 -15.77
CA PHE A 20 9.62 -1.25 -14.42
C PHE A 20 10.87 -1.04 -13.55
N VAL A 21 11.80 -2.01 -13.54
CA VAL A 21 13.04 -1.92 -12.76
C VAL A 21 13.92 -0.77 -13.24
N ALA A 22 14.03 -0.55 -14.59
CA ALA A 22 14.74 0.59 -15.12
C ALA A 22 14.19 1.94 -14.63
N GLY A 23 12.86 2.04 -14.45
CA GLY A 23 12.25 3.24 -13.88
C GLY A 23 12.50 3.39 -12.38
N LEU A 24 12.64 2.30 -11.62
CA LEU A 24 13.10 2.35 -10.22
C LEU A 24 14.54 2.90 -10.15
N ASP A 25 15.43 2.43 -11.04
CA ASP A 25 16.82 2.89 -11.12
C ASP A 25 16.89 4.38 -11.45
N GLU A 26 16.10 4.85 -12.44
CA GLU A 26 15.99 6.27 -12.79
C GLU A 26 15.49 7.12 -11.62
N GLY A 27 14.55 6.59 -10.82
CA GLY A 27 13.99 7.26 -9.63
C GLY A 27 14.84 7.15 -8.37
N GLY A 28 15.90 6.32 -8.37
CA GLY A 28 16.76 6.07 -7.19
C GLY A 28 16.10 5.20 -6.13
N VAL A 29 15.18 4.30 -6.52
CA VAL A 29 14.50 3.36 -5.62
C VAL A 29 15.18 2.00 -5.67
N ASP A 30 15.59 1.49 -4.52
CA ASP A 30 16.32 0.23 -4.41
C ASP A 30 15.41 -1.00 -4.53
N MET A 31 14.26 -0.97 -3.86
CA MET A 31 13.27 -2.06 -3.86
C MET A 31 11.85 -1.48 -3.96
N ALA A 32 10.94 -2.24 -4.53
CA ALA A 32 9.53 -1.83 -4.61
C ALA A 32 8.56 -2.97 -4.31
N VAL A 33 7.50 -2.65 -3.58
CA VAL A 33 6.34 -3.52 -3.41
C VAL A 33 5.49 -3.43 -4.67
N VAL A 34 5.33 -4.54 -5.38
CA VAL A 34 4.37 -4.68 -6.48
C VAL A 34 3.04 -5.16 -5.91
N ALA A 35 2.07 -4.25 -5.88
CA ALA A 35 0.74 -4.47 -5.33
C ALA A 35 -0.26 -4.74 -6.47
N PRO A 36 -0.72 -5.99 -6.66
CA PRO A 36 -1.74 -6.30 -7.66
C PRO A 36 -3.11 -5.84 -7.19
N ILE A 37 -4.07 -5.78 -8.12
CA ILE A 37 -5.47 -5.57 -7.79
C ILE A 37 -6.28 -6.69 -8.46
N ALA A 38 -6.79 -7.60 -7.66
CA ALA A 38 -7.70 -8.64 -8.15
C ALA A 38 -9.04 -8.02 -8.60
N PRO A 39 -9.63 -8.48 -9.73
CA PRO A 39 -9.18 -9.63 -10.53
C PRO A 39 -8.22 -9.30 -11.69
N TYR A 40 -7.71 -8.07 -11.80
CA TYR A 40 -6.96 -7.61 -13.00
C TYR A 40 -5.56 -8.20 -13.12
N MET A 41 -4.94 -8.59 -12.01
CA MET A 41 -3.64 -9.26 -11.99
C MET A 41 -3.67 -10.42 -11.00
N SER A 42 -3.14 -11.57 -11.39
CA SER A 42 -3.08 -12.75 -10.52
C SER A 42 -1.88 -12.73 -9.58
N ASN A 43 -1.99 -13.43 -8.44
CA ASN A 43 -0.89 -13.61 -7.52
C ASN A 43 0.28 -14.38 -8.17
N ALA A 44 -0.01 -15.31 -9.09
CA ALA A 44 1.01 -16.03 -9.86
C ALA A 44 1.81 -15.11 -10.81
N ASP A 45 1.20 -14.08 -11.38
CA ASP A 45 1.91 -13.09 -12.20
C ASP A 45 2.89 -12.30 -11.33
N VAL A 46 2.47 -11.88 -10.14
CA VAL A 46 3.34 -11.16 -9.19
C VAL A 46 4.49 -12.05 -8.72
N ALA A 47 4.24 -13.32 -8.41
CA ALA A 47 5.28 -14.25 -8.03
C ALA A 47 6.37 -14.40 -9.12
N ARG A 48 5.97 -14.44 -10.41
CA ARG A 48 6.93 -14.45 -11.53
C ARG A 48 7.74 -13.15 -11.64
N HIS A 49 7.15 -12.00 -11.28
CA HIS A 49 7.89 -10.74 -11.23
C HIS A 49 8.95 -10.77 -10.13
N VAL A 50 8.61 -11.29 -8.95
CA VAL A 50 9.56 -11.48 -7.83
C VAL A 50 10.66 -12.48 -8.22
N GLU A 51 10.32 -13.60 -8.82
CA GLU A 51 11.31 -14.59 -9.29
C GLU A 51 12.33 -13.99 -10.25
N LYS A 52 11.88 -13.08 -11.15
CA LYS A 52 12.76 -12.41 -12.10
C LYS A 52 13.71 -11.41 -11.44
N TYR A 53 13.26 -10.71 -10.39
CA TYR A 53 14.01 -9.66 -9.70
C TYR A 53 13.87 -9.78 -8.18
N PRO A 54 14.38 -10.86 -7.55
CA PRO A 54 14.14 -11.16 -6.14
C PRO A 54 14.74 -10.11 -5.17
N ASP A 55 15.79 -9.40 -5.59
CA ASP A 55 16.45 -8.36 -4.79
C ASP A 55 15.86 -6.97 -5.03
N ARG A 56 14.89 -6.83 -5.93
CA ARG A 56 14.32 -5.53 -6.35
C ARG A 56 12.80 -5.47 -6.15
N ILE A 57 12.10 -6.58 -6.25
CA ILE A 57 10.64 -6.66 -6.21
C ILE A 57 10.18 -7.47 -5.01
N ILE A 58 9.29 -6.87 -4.24
CA ILE A 58 8.57 -7.50 -3.13
C ILE A 58 7.12 -7.68 -3.61
N GLY A 59 6.64 -8.92 -3.69
CA GLY A 59 5.28 -9.19 -4.16
C GLY A 59 4.26 -9.10 -3.04
N PHE A 60 3.15 -8.41 -3.28
CA PHE A 60 1.94 -8.52 -2.47
C PHE A 60 0.91 -9.41 -3.16
N ALA A 61 0.08 -10.07 -2.37
CA ALA A 61 -1.11 -10.77 -2.87
C ALA A 61 -2.27 -9.80 -3.06
N SER A 62 -3.26 -10.19 -3.85
CA SER A 62 -4.60 -9.60 -3.83
C SER A 62 -5.62 -10.70 -4.03
N VAL A 63 -6.74 -10.59 -3.34
CA VAL A 63 -7.87 -11.52 -3.42
C VAL A 63 -9.17 -10.74 -3.59
N VAL A 64 -10.24 -11.40 -4.07
CA VAL A 64 -11.57 -10.81 -4.15
C VAL A 64 -12.36 -11.25 -2.92
N PRO A 65 -12.59 -10.36 -1.92
CA PRO A 65 -13.17 -10.78 -0.64
C PRO A 65 -14.67 -11.10 -0.72
N PHE A 66 -15.39 -10.49 -1.67
CA PHE A 66 -16.83 -10.61 -1.82
C PHE A 66 -17.20 -11.15 -3.20
N SER A 67 -18.33 -11.86 -3.28
CA SER A 67 -18.89 -12.30 -4.56
C SER A 67 -19.32 -11.08 -5.38
N GLU A 68 -18.85 -10.96 -6.60
CA GLU A 68 -19.21 -9.88 -7.54
C GLU A 68 -20.72 -9.87 -7.85
N THR A 69 -21.37 -11.04 -7.79
CA THR A 69 -22.79 -11.18 -8.12
C THR A 69 -23.71 -10.86 -6.96
N THR A 70 -23.33 -11.26 -5.74
CA THR A 70 -24.24 -11.18 -4.57
C THR A 70 -23.77 -10.17 -3.52
N GLY A 71 -22.52 -9.71 -3.57
CA GLY A 71 -21.90 -8.88 -2.53
C GLY A 71 -21.72 -9.62 -1.18
N ILE A 72 -21.96 -10.94 -1.14
CA ILE A 72 -21.77 -11.76 0.05
C ILE A 72 -20.28 -12.11 0.19
N PRO A 73 -19.70 -12.12 1.42
CA PRO A 73 -18.34 -12.57 1.64
C PRO A 73 -18.11 -13.97 1.06
N ARG A 74 -16.97 -14.15 0.37
CA ARG A 74 -16.53 -15.47 -0.09
C ARG A 74 -16.02 -16.28 1.09
N LEU A 75 -16.00 -17.60 0.97
CA LEU A 75 -15.49 -18.50 2.01
C LEU A 75 -13.99 -18.77 1.89
N ASP A 76 -13.44 -18.59 0.70
CA ASP A 76 -12.09 -18.99 0.30
C ASP A 76 -11.03 -17.87 0.23
N PRO A 77 -11.31 -16.56 0.42
CA PRO A 77 -10.28 -15.53 0.27
C PRO A 77 -9.11 -15.65 1.28
N ALA A 78 -9.39 -16.14 2.49
CA ALA A 78 -8.35 -16.38 3.48
C ALA A 78 -7.41 -17.53 3.08
N ASP A 79 -7.94 -18.59 2.48
CA ASP A 79 -7.15 -19.72 2.00
C ASP A 79 -6.37 -19.33 0.72
N GLU A 80 -6.96 -18.52 -0.16
CA GLU A 80 -6.25 -17.92 -1.30
C GLU A 80 -5.05 -17.08 -0.81
N LEU A 81 -5.24 -16.30 0.25
CA LEU A 81 -4.16 -15.51 0.85
C LEU A 81 -3.06 -16.40 1.44
N ARG A 82 -3.43 -17.41 2.24
CA ARG A 82 -2.45 -18.36 2.80
C ARG A 82 -1.62 -19.02 1.69
N HIS A 83 -2.27 -19.53 0.66
CA HIS A 83 -1.56 -20.10 -0.49
C HIS A 83 -0.60 -19.10 -1.16
N ALA A 84 -1.02 -17.86 -1.35
CA ALA A 84 -0.19 -16.82 -1.95
C ALA A 84 1.06 -16.48 -1.10
N VAL A 85 0.92 -16.49 0.22
CA VAL A 85 2.03 -16.20 1.14
C VAL A 85 2.94 -17.40 1.33
N GLU A 86 2.37 -18.57 1.63
CA GLU A 86 3.13 -19.76 2.03
C GLU A 86 3.79 -20.45 0.83
N GLU A 87 3.10 -20.52 -0.33
CA GLU A 87 3.56 -21.26 -1.50
C GLU A 87 4.20 -20.35 -2.57
N MET A 88 3.74 -19.09 -2.68
CA MET A 88 4.28 -18.17 -3.69
C MET A 88 5.25 -17.12 -3.09
N GLY A 89 5.42 -17.08 -1.76
CA GLY A 89 6.36 -16.20 -1.08
C GLY A 89 5.96 -14.72 -1.08
N LEU A 90 4.68 -14.38 -1.28
CA LEU A 90 4.20 -13.01 -1.26
C LEU A 90 4.19 -12.46 0.18
N LYS A 91 4.52 -11.17 0.36
CA LYS A 91 4.87 -10.57 1.66
C LYS A 91 3.80 -9.65 2.25
N GLY A 92 2.64 -9.53 1.62
CA GLY A 92 1.56 -8.66 2.07
C GLY A 92 0.31 -8.86 1.25
N LEU A 93 -0.75 -8.15 1.60
CA LEU A 93 -2.04 -8.16 0.92
C LEU A 93 -2.40 -6.76 0.43
N LYS A 94 -2.85 -6.62 -0.82
CA LYS A 94 -3.46 -5.41 -1.37
C LYS A 94 -4.95 -5.57 -1.51
N ILE A 95 -5.70 -4.61 -0.98
CA ILE A 95 -7.16 -4.49 -1.11
C ILE A 95 -7.52 -3.13 -1.71
N HIS A 96 -8.45 -3.14 -2.65
CA HIS A 96 -8.92 -1.93 -3.33
C HIS A 96 -10.46 -1.81 -3.28
N PRO A 97 -11.04 -1.30 -2.18
CA PRO A 97 -12.48 -1.33 -1.95
C PRO A 97 -13.31 -0.65 -3.05
N LEU A 98 -12.77 0.39 -3.70
CA LEU A 98 -13.47 1.09 -4.78
C LEU A 98 -13.63 0.20 -6.01
N ILE A 99 -12.54 -0.42 -6.47
CA ILE A 99 -12.52 -1.27 -7.67
C ILE A 99 -13.25 -2.58 -7.39
N GLN A 100 -13.06 -3.15 -6.21
CA GLN A 100 -13.66 -4.41 -5.80
C GLN A 100 -15.11 -4.26 -5.30
N GLY A 101 -15.64 -3.03 -5.19
CA GLY A 101 -17.06 -2.73 -5.07
C GLY A 101 -17.68 -2.93 -3.67
N PHE A 102 -16.90 -2.82 -2.57
CA PHE A 102 -17.40 -2.99 -1.21
C PHE A 102 -16.91 -1.86 -0.28
N LYS A 103 -17.50 -1.74 0.91
CA LYS A 103 -17.04 -0.80 1.93
C LYS A 103 -15.84 -1.36 2.69
N MET A 104 -14.80 -0.55 2.87
CA MET A 104 -13.56 -0.96 3.56
C MET A 104 -13.81 -1.50 4.98
N ASN A 105 -14.76 -0.94 5.70
CA ASN A 105 -15.14 -1.34 7.07
C ASN A 105 -16.22 -2.43 7.11
N ASP A 106 -16.44 -3.18 6.02
CA ASP A 106 -17.43 -4.27 6.03
C ASP A 106 -16.96 -5.40 6.96
N PRO A 107 -17.78 -5.82 7.96
CA PRO A 107 -17.42 -6.89 8.87
C PRO A 107 -17.10 -8.24 8.21
N GLY A 108 -17.58 -8.45 6.98
CA GLY A 108 -17.26 -9.63 6.18
C GLY A 108 -15.78 -9.74 5.79
N LEU A 109 -14.99 -8.68 5.97
CA LEU A 109 -13.53 -8.72 5.80
C LEU A 109 -12.79 -9.39 6.97
N ALA A 110 -13.38 -9.48 8.14
CA ALA A 110 -12.71 -9.95 9.36
C ALA A 110 -11.96 -11.29 9.17
N PRO A 111 -12.52 -12.33 8.53
CA PRO A 111 -11.80 -13.59 8.32
C PRO A 111 -10.51 -13.42 7.51
N LEU A 112 -10.54 -12.58 6.48
CA LEU A 112 -9.36 -12.28 5.65
C LEU A 112 -8.31 -11.47 6.43
N MET A 113 -8.75 -10.49 7.22
CA MET A 113 -7.87 -9.68 8.08
C MET A 113 -7.20 -10.53 9.17
N HIS A 114 -7.93 -11.46 9.80
CA HIS A 114 -7.37 -12.39 10.77
C HIS A 114 -6.34 -13.32 10.14
N ALA A 115 -6.59 -13.82 8.93
CA ALA A 115 -5.60 -14.62 8.20
C ALA A 115 -4.31 -13.81 7.92
N ALA A 116 -4.43 -12.54 7.58
CA ALA A 116 -3.25 -11.67 7.40
C ALA A 116 -2.49 -11.46 8.71
N ALA A 117 -3.19 -11.34 9.85
CA ALA A 117 -2.57 -11.27 11.18
C ALA A 117 -1.85 -12.57 11.55
N GLU A 118 -2.46 -13.73 11.34
CA GLU A 118 -1.85 -15.05 11.56
C GLU A 118 -0.57 -15.26 10.72
N LEU A 119 -0.57 -14.76 9.48
CA LEU A 119 0.58 -14.78 8.58
C LEU A 119 1.60 -13.68 8.89
N GLU A 120 1.26 -12.79 9.82
CA GLU A 120 2.09 -11.63 10.22
C GLU A 120 2.51 -10.75 9.04
N ILE A 121 1.58 -10.50 8.11
CA ILE A 121 1.80 -9.66 6.91
C ILE A 121 0.97 -8.37 6.97
N PRO A 122 1.44 -7.27 6.37
CA PRO A 122 0.68 -6.03 6.28
C PRO A 122 -0.42 -6.11 5.21
N VAL A 123 -1.52 -5.38 5.46
CA VAL A 123 -2.61 -5.21 4.50
C VAL A 123 -2.64 -3.76 4.01
N LEU A 124 -2.31 -3.54 2.75
CA LEU A 124 -2.34 -2.23 2.08
C LEU A 124 -3.72 -1.98 1.49
N PHE A 125 -4.47 -1.09 2.09
CA PHE A 125 -5.76 -0.61 1.57
C PHE A 125 -5.59 0.63 0.69
N HIS A 126 -6.30 0.65 -0.44
CA HIS A 126 -6.52 1.92 -1.13
C HIS A 126 -7.48 2.78 -0.32
N THR A 127 -7.13 4.04 -0.04
CA THR A 127 -8.01 5.03 0.58
C THR A 127 -8.21 6.25 -0.31
N GLY A 128 -9.28 6.99 -0.07
CA GLY A 128 -9.59 8.20 -0.81
C GLY A 128 -10.13 7.97 -2.23
N PRO A 129 -10.15 9.01 -3.07
CA PRO A 129 -10.75 8.97 -4.39
C PRO A 129 -9.86 8.25 -5.41
N ASN A 130 -10.49 7.55 -6.35
CA ASN A 130 -9.84 7.04 -7.55
C ASN A 130 -10.09 7.98 -8.74
N LEU A 131 -9.04 8.52 -9.31
CA LEU A 131 -9.11 9.43 -10.46
C LEU A 131 -9.61 8.75 -11.74
N GLY A 132 -9.55 7.41 -11.81
CA GLY A 132 -10.04 6.60 -12.93
C GLY A 132 -11.55 6.34 -12.97
N ARG A 133 -12.34 6.92 -12.08
CA ARG A 133 -13.80 6.70 -11.92
C ARG A 133 -14.21 5.24 -11.66
N ALA A 134 -13.31 4.41 -11.18
CA ALA A 134 -13.63 3.05 -10.78
C ALA A 134 -14.16 3.04 -9.33
N GLY A 135 -15.45 2.80 -9.17
CA GLY A 135 -16.10 2.65 -7.87
C GLY A 135 -16.49 3.97 -7.17
N ARG A 136 -16.97 3.85 -5.95
CA ARG A 136 -17.46 4.96 -5.13
C ARG A 136 -16.40 5.35 -4.08
N THR A 137 -16.02 6.62 -4.02
CA THR A 137 -15.12 7.14 -2.97
C THR A 137 -15.60 6.79 -1.55
N SER A 138 -16.94 6.76 -1.34
CA SER A 138 -17.53 6.37 -0.07
C SER A 138 -17.28 4.91 0.36
N ASN A 139 -16.63 4.11 -0.48
CA ASN A 139 -16.20 2.75 -0.14
C ASN A 139 -14.83 2.72 0.56
N ALA A 140 -14.05 3.80 0.49
CA ALA A 140 -12.68 3.84 0.99
C ALA A 140 -12.36 5.19 1.66
N LEU A 141 -13.23 5.65 2.54
CA LEU A 141 -12.98 6.83 3.36
C LEU A 141 -11.90 6.52 4.40
N ILE A 142 -11.04 7.49 4.66
CA ILE A 142 -9.92 7.31 5.61
C ILE A 142 -10.42 6.98 7.02
N GLU A 143 -11.57 7.47 7.43
CA GLU A 143 -12.19 7.20 8.73
C GLU A 143 -12.54 5.71 8.91
N MET A 144 -12.80 4.98 7.82
CA MET A 144 -13.06 3.54 7.87
C MET A 144 -11.82 2.71 8.27
N VAL A 145 -10.62 3.30 8.16
CA VAL A 145 -9.38 2.67 8.65
C VAL A 145 -9.42 2.49 10.17
N GLU A 146 -10.00 3.46 10.89
CA GLU A 146 -10.19 3.35 12.34
C GLU A 146 -11.15 2.22 12.70
N ASP A 147 -12.27 2.11 11.96
CA ASP A 147 -13.22 0.99 12.16
C ASP A 147 -12.54 -0.38 11.96
N LEU A 148 -11.71 -0.50 10.90
CA LEU A 148 -10.92 -1.72 10.66
C LEU A 148 -9.91 -1.99 11.77
N ALA A 149 -9.20 -0.97 12.22
CA ALA A 149 -8.20 -1.10 13.27
C ALA A 149 -8.80 -1.60 14.59
N LEU A 150 -9.99 -1.11 14.92
CA LEU A 150 -10.73 -1.55 16.10
C LEU A 150 -11.33 -2.97 15.94
N MET A 151 -11.78 -3.30 14.72
CA MET A 151 -12.35 -4.62 14.42
C MET A 151 -11.25 -5.71 14.37
N CYS A 152 -10.05 -5.38 13.89
CA CYS A 152 -8.95 -6.32 13.66
C CYS A 152 -7.63 -5.77 14.28
N PRO A 153 -7.54 -5.70 15.63
CA PRO A 153 -6.41 -5.02 16.31
C PRO A 153 -5.05 -5.69 16.10
N ASP A 154 -5.03 -6.97 15.76
CA ASP A 154 -3.80 -7.74 15.55
C ASP A 154 -3.30 -7.65 14.09
N THR A 155 -4.10 -7.07 13.18
CA THR A 155 -3.73 -6.93 11.77
C THR A 155 -3.00 -5.61 11.54
N ILE A 156 -1.85 -5.64 10.86
CA ILE A 156 -1.15 -4.44 10.42
C ILE A 156 -1.88 -3.86 9.20
N ILE A 157 -2.41 -2.65 9.35
CA ILE A 157 -3.18 -1.94 8.33
C ILE A 157 -2.34 -0.78 7.80
N VAL A 158 -2.16 -0.72 6.48
CA VAL A 158 -1.50 0.39 5.79
C VAL A 158 -2.55 1.14 4.97
N ALA A 159 -2.80 2.40 5.30
CA ALA A 159 -3.67 3.28 4.53
C ALA A 159 -2.89 3.88 3.35
N GLY A 160 -3.12 3.35 2.15
CA GLY A 160 -2.52 3.87 0.91
C GLY A 160 -3.16 5.18 0.48
N HIS A 161 -2.36 6.10 -0.06
CA HIS A 161 -2.78 7.45 -0.46
C HIS A 161 -3.33 8.30 0.70
N ALA A 162 -2.83 8.11 1.91
CA ALA A 162 -3.31 8.82 3.09
C ALA A 162 -3.14 10.34 2.91
N ASP A 163 -4.27 11.04 2.72
CA ASP A 163 -4.27 12.49 2.43
C ASP A 163 -3.79 13.27 3.66
N PRO A 164 -2.70 14.07 3.57
CA PRO A 164 -2.19 14.87 4.69
C PRO A 164 -3.14 15.99 5.12
N LEU A 165 -4.17 16.29 4.33
CA LEU A 165 -5.25 17.22 4.70
C LEU A 165 -6.37 16.56 5.49
N SER A 166 -6.31 15.25 5.68
CA SER A 166 -7.34 14.46 6.37
C SER A 166 -6.97 14.21 7.83
N VAL A 167 -7.81 13.41 8.50
CA VAL A 167 -7.57 12.94 9.88
C VAL A 167 -6.59 11.75 9.96
N ALA A 168 -5.98 11.36 8.84
CA ALA A 168 -5.12 10.19 8.75
C ALA A 168 -4.01 10.15 9.82
N GLY A 169 -3.34 11.30 10.04
CA GLY A 169 -2.30 11.41 11.06
C GLY A 169 -2.79 11.09 12.47
N TYR A 170 -3.98 11.53 12.82
CA TYR A 170 -4.60 11.23 14.13
C TYR A 170 -5.01 9.77 14.24
N ILE A 171 -5.55 9.19 13.17
CA ILE A 171 -5.93 7.76 13.14
C ILE A 171 -4.69 6.89 13.37
N ALA A 172 -3.58 7.17 12.67
CA ALA A 172 -2.34 6.43 12.85
C ALA A 172 -1.72 6.61 14.24
N ALA A 173 -1.80 7.82 14.82
CA ALA A 173 -1.31 8.10 16.18
C ALA A 173 -2.10 7.34 17.26
N SER A 174 -3.41 7.18 17.04
CA SER A 174 -4.33 6.56 18.02
C SER A 174 -4.39 5.03 17.92
N ASN A 175 -4.01 4.46 16.77
CA ASN A 175 -4.11 3.02 16.50
C ASN A 175 -2.73 2.41 16.25
N PRO A 176 -2.21 1.58 17.16
CA PRO A 176 -0.84 1.04 17.08
C PRO A 176 -0.60 0.17 15.83
N ASN A 177 -1.64 -0.45 15.29
CA ASN A 177 -1.61 -1.31 14.11
C ASN A 177 -1.82 -0.56 12.78
N VAL A 178 -1.99 0.77 12.78
CA VAL A 178 -2.20 1.59 11.57
C VAL A 178 -0.92 2.28 11.15
N TYR A 179 -0.63 2.23 9.85
CA TYR A 179 0.45 2.92 9.14
C TYR A 179 -0.13 3.71 7.98
N LEU A 180 0.58 4.77 7.55
CA LEU A 180 0.20 5.60 6.42
C LEU A 180 1.22 5.46 5.30
N GLU A 181 0.75 5.42 4.07
CA GLU A 181 1.59 5.40 2.89
C GLU A 181 1.35 6.68 2.06
N THR A 182 2.42 7.27 1.55
CA THR A 182 2.46 8.66 1.08
C THR A 182 1.99 8.88 -0.35
N SER A 183 1.78 7.84 -1.16
CA SER A 183 1.63 7.95 -2.63
C SER A 183 0.49 8.88 -3.07
N ILE A 184 0.67 9.49 -4.24
CA ILE A 184 -0.27 10.35 -4.98
C ILE A 184 -0.82 11.55 -4.20
N SER A 185 -1.40 11.35 -3.03
CA SER A 185 -2.10 12.42 -2.29
C SER A 185 -1.15 13.50 -1.81
N TRP A 186 0.11 13.14 -1.56
CA TRP A 186 1.11 14.05 -1.02
C TRP A 186 1.73 14.95 -2.10
N PRO A 187 2.26 14.46 -3.22
CA PRO A 187 2.93 15.31 -4.20
C PRO A 187 2.02 16.08 -5.16
N HIS A 188 0.72 15.76 -5.25
CA HIS A 188 -0.16 16.37 -6.25
C HIS A 188 -0.77 17.73 -5.87
N ARG A 189 -0.50 18.25 -4.67
CA ARG A 189 -1.08 19.51 -4.18
C ARG A 189 0.03 20.49 -3.80
N HIS A 190 0.31 21.44 -4.69
CA HIS A 190 1.37 22.46 -4.62
C HIS A 190 1.61 23.15 -3.26
N GLU A 191 2.78 23.75 -3.10
CA GLU A 191 3.32 24.73 -2.11
C GLU A 191 2.96 24.56 -0.61
N VAL A 192 1.76 24.15 -0.27
CA VAL A 192 1.31 23.95 1.12
C VAL A 192 1.63 22.55 1.63
N ILE A 193 1.79 21.58 0.72
CA ILE A 193 1.87 20.17 1.05
C ILE A 193 3.11 19.77 1.85
N PRO A 194 4.34 20.28 1.60
CA PRO A 194 5.49 19.91 2.43
C PRO A 194 5.26 20.20 3.92
N LYS A 195 4.61 21.33 4.23
CA LYS A 195 4.29 21.68 5.63
C LYS A 195 3.22 20.77 6.24
N LEU A 196 2.21 20.42 5.45
CA LEU A 196 1.14 19.52 5.89
C LEU A 196 1.64 18.09 6.03
N ALA A 197 2.47 17.62 5.09
CA ALA A 197 3.16 16.35 5.17
C ALA A 197 4.00 16.26 6.45
N ALA A 198 4.84 17.27 6.71
CA ALA A 198 5.61 17.35 7.94
C ALA A 198 4.73 17.38 9.20
N GLN A 199 3.59 18.04 9.16
CA GLN A 199 2.64 18.03 10.28
C GLN A 199 2.01 16.65 10.48
N THR A 200 1.60 15.98 9.41
CA THR A 200 1.03 14.63 9.46
C THR A 200 2.05 13.64 10.02
N ILE A 201 3.31 13.72 9.56
CA ILE A 201 4.42 12.92 10.07
C ILE A 201 4.64 13.17 11.56
N ARG A 202 4.67 14.43 12.00
CA ARG A 202 4.79 14.74 13.44
C ARG A 202 3.61 14.26 14.28
N THR A 203 2.41 14.27 13.71
CA THR A 203 1.19 13.81 14.41
C THR A 203 1.17 12.28 14.53
N ALA A 204 1.45 11.57 13.45
CA ALA A 204 1.45 10.10 13.41
C ALA A 204 2.69 9.49 14.08
N GLY A 205 3.82 10.19 13.99
CA GLY A 205 5.17 9.68 14.24
C GLY A 205 5.80 9.13 12.94
N ALA A 206 7.08 9.46 12.70
CA ALA A 206 7.79 9.01 11.50
C ALA A 206 7.86 7.48 11.36
N ASP A 207 7.81 6.76 12.47
CA ASP A 207 7.77 5.28 12.55
C ASP A 207 6.45 4.68 12.03
N LYS A 208 5.45 5.51 11.75
CA LYS A 208 4.15 5.14 11.19
C LYS A 208 4.00 5.45 9.70
N ILE A 209 4.99 6.08 9.08
CA ILE A 209 4.92 6.53 7.69
C ILE A 209 5.77 5.62 6.81
N LEU A 210 5.24 5.24 5.66
CA LEU A 210 5.89 4.44 4.63
C LEU A 210 6.06 5.26 3.35
N TYR A 211 7.25 5.24 2.78
CA TYR A 211 7.50 5.81 1.46
C TYR A 211 6.71 5.03 0.41
N GLY A 212 5.92 5.70 -0.40
CA GLY A 212 5.18 5.12 -1.50
C GLY A 212 4.92 6.15 -2.58
N THR A 213 4.88 5.71 -3.84
CA THR A 213 4.76 6.61 -4.98
C THR A 213 3.57 6.31 -5.89
N ASP A 214 2.97 5.13 -5.77
CA ASP A 214 2.02 4.59 -6.76
C ASP A 214 2.64 4.56 -8.17
N TYR A 215 3.97 4.31 -8.23
CA TYR A 215 4.70 4.20 -9.47
C TYR A 215 4.15 3.06 -10.33
N SER A 216 4.12 3.30 -11.62
CA SER A 216 3.92 2.29 -12.66
C SER A 216 4.72 2.69 -13.89
N ILE A 217 4.95 1.74 -14.79
CA ILE A 217 5.75 1.95 -16.01
C ILE A 217 5.33 3.24 -16.73
N GLY A 218 6.31 4.07 -17.09
CA GLY A 218 6.11 5.36 -17.73
C GLY A 218 5.70 6.51 -16.80
N ARG A 219 5.72 6.29 -15.48
CA ARG A 219 5.33 7.32 -14.47
C ARG A 219 6.43 7.62 -13.44
N VAL A 220 7.69 7.57 -13.85
CA VAL A 220 8.84 7.84 -12.96
C VAL A 220 8.78 9.22 -12.29
N HIS A 221 8.09 10.19 -12.93
CA HIS A 221 7.81 11.50 -12.34
C HIS A 221 7.13 11.42 -10.96
N ARG A 222 6.43 10.34 -10.62
CA ARG A 222 5.83 10.14 -9.29
C ARG A 222 6.90 9.92 -8.23
N ILE A 223 7.93 9.15 -8.56
CA ILE A 223 9.09 8.93 -7.68
C ILE A 223 9.82 10.28 -7.47
N HIS A 224 10.12 11.00 -8.56
CA HIS A 224 10.76 12.31 -8.47
C HIS A 224 9.95 13.31 -7.64
N SER A 225 8.62 13.34 -7.82
CA SER A 225 7.75 14.24 -7.04
C SER A 225 7.72 13.87 -5.55
N MET A 226 7.78 12.59 -5.20
CA MET A 226 7.85 12.15 -3.81
C MET A 226 9.20 12.49 -3.17
N ASN A 227 10.30 12.24 -3.88
CA ASN A 227 11.64 12.61 -3.43
C ASN A 227 11.73 14.12 -3.17
N GLN A 228 11.25 14.95 -4.12
CA GLN A 228 11.19 16.39 -3.95
C GLN A 228 10.36 16.80 -2.73
N LEU A 229 9.19 16.20 -2.53
CA LEU A 229 8.34 16.50 -1.39
C LEU A 229 9.07 16.22 -0.07
N LEU A 230 9.76 15.09 0.05
CA LEU A 230 10.52 14.76 1.25
C LEU A 230 11.73 15.69 1.45
N ASP A 231 12.37 16.15 0.36
CA ASP A 231 13.46 17.14 0.43
C ASP A 231 12.96 18.50 0.92
N GLU A 232 11.76 18.91 0.52
CA GLU A 232 11.12 20.16 0.92
C GLU A 232 10.42 20.10 2.29
N SER A 233 10.21 18.89 2.82
CA SER A 233 9.65 18.68 4.16
C SER A 233 10.75 18.80 5.20
N ASP A 234 10.51 19.58 6.25
CA ASP A 234 11.46 19.79 7.36
C ASP A 234 11.55 18.53 8.25
N LEU A 235 12.17 17.48 7.69
CA LEU A 235 12.37 16.18 8.31
C LEU A 235 13.81 16.04 8.81
N THR A 236 13.97 15.41 9.98
CA THR A 236 15.30 14.98 10.40
C THR A 236 15.82 13.84 9.52
N ALA A 237 17.14 13.68 9.45
CA ALA A 237 17.75 12.56 8.74
C ALA A 237 17.26 11.19 9.28
N GLU A 238 17.01 11.11 10.59
CA GLU A 238 16.47 9.90 11.23
C GLU A 238 15.05 9.61 10.79
N ASP A 239 14.15 10.62 10.77
CA ASP A 239 12.77 10.46 10.31
C ASP A 239 12.74 10.02 8.84
N ARG A 240 13.62 10.60 8.02
CA ARG A 240 13.72 10.25 6.61
C ARG A 240 14.13 8.78 6.40
N VAL A 241 15.12 8.30 7.13
CA VAL A 241 15.55 6.88 7.06
C VAL A 241 14.42 5.94 7.49
N LYS A 242 13.66 6.30 8.54
CA LYS A 242 12.47 5.52 8.94
C LYS A 242 11.46 5.42 7.82
N ILE A 243 11.11 6.55 7.20
CA ILE A 243 10.10 6.63 6.14
C ILE A 243 10.56 5.88 4.89
N GLU A 244 11.79 6.12 4.46
CA GLU A 244 12.33 5.58 3.21
C GLU A 244 12.61 4.07 3.27
N SER A 245 12.92 3.50 4.44
CA SER A 245 13.31 2.08 4.50
C SER A 245 12.98 1.34 5.79
N GLU A 246 13.30 1.89 6.98
CA GLU A 246 13.30 1.08 8.20
C GLU A 246 11.89 0.57 8.58
N ASN A 247 10.86 1.38 8.36
CA ASN A 247 9.49 0.96 8.60
C ASN A 247 9.06 -0.17 7.64
N ALA A 248 9.40 -0.04 6.35
CA ALA A 248 9.13 -1.08 5.36
C ALA A 248 9.86 -2.38 5.70
N LYS A 249 11.17 -2.31 6.04
CA LYS A 249 11.95 -3.49 6.46
C LYS A 249 11.34 -4.18 7.66
N ARG A 250 10.91 -3.42 8.67
CA ARG A 250 10.27 -3.97 9.87
C ARG A 250 8.96 -4.69 9.54
N LEU A 251 8.09 -4.08 8.73
CA LEU A 251 6.80 -4.67 8.38
C LEU A 251 6.91 -5.87 7.44
N LEU A 252 7.92 -5.89 6.57
CA LEU A 252 8.14 -6.94 5.56
C LEU A 252 9.14 -8.01 6.00
N LYS A 253 9.73 -7.85 7.19
CA LYS A 253 10.76 -8.77 7.76
C LYS A 253 11.95 -8.97 6.79
N LEU A 254 12.51 -7.85 6.28
CA LEU A 254 13.66 -7.80 5.37
C LEU A 254 14.99 -7.64 6.13
#